data_4cc9a56296054e3aec912e51687945f7
#
_entry.id   4cc9a56296054e3aec912e51687945f7
#
_cell.length_a   1.000
_cell.length_b   1.000
_cell.length_c   1.000
_cell.angle_alpha   90.00
_cell.angle_beta   90.00
_cell.angle_gamma   90.00
#
_symmetry.space_group_name_H-M   'P 1'
#
loop_
_entity.id
_entity.type
_entity.pdbx_description
1 polymer ?
#
loop_
_entity_poly.entity_id
_entity_poly.type
_entity_poly.pdbx_seq_one_letter_code
_entity_poly.pdbx_strand_id
1 'polypeptide(L)'
;IPILTGGLVFASKLLIELESLKPGSSRMFPLIAKTYGNSIESQGTKIYGYEFLSDSLERNSPSIIVDDLMDTGETLLKVRENVLAISNEKVYTAVLVDKLGNRNNIFHPDFTCFVLDDDKWIVGYGMDYIGKYRGLDYVGLIIKDLNNENS
;
A
#
# COMPACT_ATOMS: atom_id res chain seq x y z
N ILE A 1 3.20 9.43 -1.00
CA ILE A 1 2.24 8.97 -2.03
C ILE A 1 1.54 7.73 -1.50
N PRO A 2 0.39 7.84 -0.80
CA PRO A 2 -0.38 6.67 -0.37
C PRO A 2 -1.08 5.98 -1.54
N ILE A 3 -1.10 4.64 -1.52
CA ILE A 3 -1.94 3.84 -2.41
C ILE A 3 -3.29 3.63 -1.73
N LEU A 4 -4.35 4.19 -2.30
CA LEU A 4 -5.69 4.10 -1.75
C LEU A 4 -6.40 2.82 -2.23
N THR A 5 -7.23 2.24 -1.35
CA THR A 5 -7.74 2.78 -0.08
C THR A 5 -6.91 2.28 1.11
N GLY A 6 -6.25 1.14 1.00
CA GLY A 6 -5.58 0.45 2.10
C GLY A 6 -4.51 1.30 2.78
N GLY A 7 -3.58 1.85 2.02
CA GLY A 7 -2.47 2.64 2.53
C GLY A 7 -2.84 3.95 3.24
N LEU A 8 -4.13 4.35 3.25
CA LEU A 8 -4.55 5.64 3.83
C LEU A 8 -4.24 5.76 5.31
N VAL A 9 -4.57 4.74 6.11
CA VAL A 9 -4.44 4.81 7.58
C VAL A 9 -2.96 4.88 7.97
N PHE A 10 -2.14 4.01 7.39
CA PHE A 10 -0.70 4.00 7.64
C PHE A 10 -0.03 5.30 7.17
N ALA A 11 -0.33 5.76 5.95
CA ALA A 11 0.23 7.00 5.42
C ALA A 11 -0.17 8.23 6.23
N SER A 12 -1.40 8.29 6.75
CA SER A 12 -1.84 9.40 7.61
C SER A 12 -1.05 9.44 8.92
N LYS A 13 -0.78 8.30 9.55
CA LYS A 13 0.05 8.22 10.75
C LYS A 13 1.50 8.61 10.44
N LEU A 14 2.06 8.08 9.36
CA LEU A 14 3.41 8.42 8.93
C LEU A 14 3.55 9.92 8.65
N LEU A 15 2.58 10.55 8.00
CA LEU A 15 2.59 11.99 7.73
C LEU A 15 2.61 12.80 9.03
N ILE A 16 1.78 12.44 10.03
CA ILE A 16 1.74 13.11 11.33
C ILE A 16 3.11 13.05 12.02
N GLU A 17 3.76 11.89 12.00
CA GLU A 17 5.08 11.73 12.60
C GLU A 17 6.15 12.55 11.85
N LEU A 18 6.15 12.54 10.51
CA LEU A 18 7.07 13.33 9.71
C LEU A 18 6.89 14.83 9.97
N GLU A 19 5.65 15.31 10.04
CA GLU A 19 5.35 16.71 10.36
C GLU A 19 5.74 17.07 11.80
N SER A 20 5.67 16.14 12.75
CA SER A 20 6.14 16.38 14.12
C SER A 20 7.66 16.57 14.20
N LEU A 21 8.40 15.88 13.34
CA LEU A 21 9.86 15.99 13.25
C LEU A 21 10.30 17.28 12.53
N LYS A 22 9.61 17.62 11.46
CA LYS A 22 9.93 18.81 10.64
C LYS A 22 8.66 19.38 10.02
N PRO A 23 8.00 20.33 10.69
CA PRO A 23 6.76 20.95 10.20
C PRO A 23 6.88 21.55 8.80
N GLY A 24 5.91 21.31 7.94
CA GLY A 24 5.84 21.82 6.58
C GLY A 24 6.80 21.17 5.59
N SER A 25 7.43 20.03 5.96
CA SER A 25 8.38 19.34 5.09
C SER A 25 7.75 18.30 4.19
N SER A 26 6.48 17.95 4.42
CA SER A 26 5.84 16.83 3.73
C SER A 26 4.57 17.25 3.00
N ARG A 27 4.31 16.60 1.87
CA ARG A 27 3.07 16.74 1.10
C ARG A 27 2.49 15.35 0.85
N MET A 28 1.17 15.25 0.71
CA MET A 28 0.50 13.98 0.43
C MET A 28 -0.25 14.06 -0.90
N PHE A 29 0.07 13.16 -1.82
CA PHE A 29 -0.59 13.00 -3.12
C PHE A 29 -1.05 11.55 -3.28
N PRO A 30 -2.35 11.24 -3.13
CA PRO A 30 -2.82 9.87 -3.19
C PRO A 30 -2.91 9.34 -4.63
N LEU A 31 -2.61 8.06 -4.81
CA LEU A 31 -2.94 7.27 -5.98
C LEU A 31 -4.03 6.25 -5.62
N ILE A 32 -4.86 5.88 -6.58
CA ILE A 32 -5.89 4.86 -6.40
C ILE A 32 -5.51 3.64 -7.23
N ALA A 33 -5.23 2.52 -6.57
CA ALA A 33 -5.04 1.24 -7.22
C ALA A 33 -6.34 0.42 -7.20
N LYS A 34 -6.76 -0.08 -8.35
CA LYS A 34 -7.88 -1.01 -8.49
C LYS A 34 -7.44 -2.25 -9.26
N THR A 35 -7.53 -3.39 -8.61
CA THR A 35 -7.31 -4.69 -9.26
C THR A 35 -8.64 -5.17 -9.84
N TYR A 36 -8.66 -5.47 -11.14
CA TYR A 36 -9.82 -6.00 -11.84
C TYR A 36 -9.58 -7.47 -12.17
N GLY A 37 -10.53 -8.32 -11.82
CA GLY A 37 -10.55 -9.74 -12.18
C GLY A 37 -11.04 -10.63 -11.04
N ASN A 38 -11.91 -11.58 -11.39
CA ASN A 38 -12.19 -12.75 -10.55
C ASN A 38 -11.15 -13.80 -10.91
N SER A 39 -10.32 -14.16 -9.99
CA SER A 39 -9.46 -15.36 -9.79
C SER A 39 -8.93 -16.21 -10.97
N ILE A 40 -9.26 -15.99 -12.23
CA ILE A 40 -8.81 -16.83 -13.35
C ILE A 40 -8.11 -16.03 -14.46
N GLU A 41 -8.42 -14.74 -14.62
CA GLU A 41 -7.69 -13.83 -15.51
C GLU A 41 -7.51 -12.49 -14.78
N SER A 42 -6.34 -12.24 -14.23
CA SER A 42 -6.01 -10.92 -13.70
C SER A 42 -5.87 -9.95 -14.86
N GLN A 43 -6.85 -9.09 -15.05
CA GLN A 43 -6.75 -7.97 -16.02
C GLN A 43 -5.73 -6.91 -15.57
N GLY A 44 -4.95 -7.21 -14.54
CA GLY A 44 -3.92 -6.35 -13.97
C GLY A 44 -4.51 -5.25 -13.07
N THR A 45 -3.61 -4.56 -12.40
CA THR A 45 -3.93 -3.41 -11.55
C THR A 45 -3.95 -2.15 -12.39
N LYS A 46 -5.07 -1.41 -12.37
CA LYS A 46 -5.17 -0.05 -12.90
C LYS A 46 -4.90 0.95 -11.78
N ILE A 47 -4.13 1.98 -12.08
CA ILE A 47 -3.74 3.01 -11.12
C ILE A 47 -4.15 4.35 -11.70
N TYR A 48 -4.83 5.16 -10.87
CA TYR A 48 -5.36 6.47 -11.21
C TYR A 48 -4.70 7.54 -10.35
N GLY A 49 -4.61 8.75 -10.88
CA GLY A 49 -4.11 9.93 -10.17
C GLY A 49 -2.71 10.38 -10.61
N TYR A 50 -2.10 9.71 -11.58
CA TYR A 50 -0.77 10.10 -12.08
C TYR A 50 -0.75 11.50 -12.70
N GLU A 51 -1.85 11.94 -13.30
CA GLU A 51 -1.99 13.27 -13.89
C GLU A 51 -1.81 14.36 -12.82
N PHE A 52 -2.44 14.18 -11.65
CA PHE A 52 -2.28 15.10 -10.52
C PHE A 52 -0.89 15.01 -9.90
N LEU A 53 -0.29 13.83 -9.90
CA LEU A 53 1.04 13.62 -9.36
C LEU A 53 2.09 14.33 -10.20
N SER A 54 2.01 14.23 -11.54
CA SER A 54 2.96 14.85 -12.45
C SER A 54 3.04 16.38 -12.30
N ASP A 55 1.88 17.01 -12.06
CA ASP A 55 1.79 18.47 -11.89
C ASP A 55 2.21 18.95 -10.49
N SER A 56 2.21 18.03 -9.52
CA SER A 56 2.37 18.35 -8.10
C SER A 56 3.73 17.99 -7.53
N LEU A 57 4.47 17.08 -8.17
CA LEU A 57 5.79 16.68 -7.69
C LEU A 57 6.80 17.82 -7.89
N GLU A 58 7.43 18.21 -6.79
CA GLU A 58 8.55 19.15 -6.85
C GLU A 58 9.79 18.46 -7.41
N ARG A 59 10.45 19.11 -8.34
CA ARG A 59 11.78 18.69 -8.79
C ARG A 59 12.74 18.75 -7.61
N ASN A 60 13.59 17.74 -7.50
CA ASN A 60 14.58 17.58 -6.44
C ASN A 60 14.02 17.22 -5.04
N SER A 61 12.78 16.71 -4.96
CA SER A 61 12.22 16.19 -3.71
C SER A 61 12.01 14.67 -3.79
N PRO A 62 12.54 13.90 -2.83
CA PRO A 62 12.30 12.46 -2.81
C PRO A 62 10.84 12.15 -2.53
N SER A 63 10.35 11.04 -3.07
CA SER A 63 9.00 10.54 -2.83
C SER A 63 9.03 9.24 -2.05
N ILE A 64 8.02 9.03 -1.19
CA ILE A 64 7.78 7.76 -0.51
C ILE A 64 6.41 7.25 -0.93
N ILE A 65 6.36 6.10 -1.56
CA ILE A 65 5.10 5.37 -1.85
C ILE A 65 4.76 4.57 -0.60
N VAL A 66 3.52 4.69 -0.14
CA VAL A 66 3.07 4.08 1.12
C VAL A 66 1.88 3.18 0.86
N ASP A 67 1.97 1.91 1.29
CA ASP A 67 0.87 0.95 1.22
C ASP A 67 0.69 0.24 2.56
N ASP A 68 -0.49 -0.36 2.77
CA ASP A 68 -0.79 -1.13 3.98
C ASP A 68 -0.16 -2.53 3.93
N LEU A 69 -0.21 -3.17 2.79
CA LEU A 69 0.21 -4.56 2.62
C LEU A 69 0.93 -4.76 1.29
N MET A 70 2.08 -5.41 1.33
CA MET A 70 2.70 -5.98 0.14
C MET A 70 2.58 -7.51 0.17
N ASP A 71 1.77 -8.06 -0.74
CA ASP A 71 1.62 -9.50 -0.95
C ASP A 71 2.50 -9.97 -2.11
N THR A 72 2.03 -9.90 -3.35
CA THR A 72 2.85 -10.27 -4.52
C THR A 72 3.92 -9.23 -4.88
N GLY A 73 3.76 -7.99 -4.46
CA GLY A 73 4.63 -6.86 -4.78
C GLY A 73 4.37 -6.20 -6.14
N GLU A 74 3.48 -6.75 -6.97
CA GLU A 74 3.23 -6.25 -8.33
C GLU A 74 2.68 -4.83 -8.36
N THR A 75 1.72 -4.52 -7.49
CA THR A 75 1.12 -3.17 -7.40
C THR A 75 2.18 -2.13 -7.04
N LEU A 76 2.93 -2.40 -5.98
CA LEU A 76 3.93 -1.47 -5.47
C LEU A 76 5.08 -1.25 -6.46
N LEU A 77 5.55 -2.33 -7.11
CA LEU A 77 6.57 -2.25 -8.16
C LEU A 77 6.08 -1.39 -9.34
N LYS A 78 4.87 -1.64 -9.83
CA LYS A 78 4.29 -0.87 -10.93
C LYS A 78 4.11 0.61 -10.59
N VAL A 79 3.65 0.92 -9.38
CA VAL A 79 3.52 2.31 -8.92
C VAL A 79 4.91 2.97 -8.87
N ARG A 80 5.91 2.27 -8.31
CA ARG A 80 7.28 2.78 -8.19
C ARG A 80 7.88 3.11 -9.56
N GLU A 81 7.75 2.22 -10.54
CA GLU A 81 8.25 2.45 -11.91
C GLU A 81 7.62 3.70 -12.54
N ASN A 82 6.30 3.86 -12.42
CA ASN A 82 5.60 5.00 -12.97
C ASN A 82 5.96 6.32 -12.26
N VAL A 83 6.10 6.29 -10.94
CA VAL A 83 6.50 7.48 -10.17
C VAL A 83 7.95 7.87 -10.50
N LEU A 84 8.86 6.91 -10.66
CA LEU A 84 10.23 7.16 -11.12
C LEU A 84 10.27 7.82 -12.50
N ALA A 85 9.41 7.40 -13.41
CA ALA A 85 9.32 7.99 -14.76
C ALA A 85 8.82 9.45 -14.75
N ILE A 86 8.03 9.82 -13.74
CA ILE A 86 7.48 11.18 -13.59
C ILE A 86 8.47 12.10 -12.85
N SER A 87 9.02 11.63 -11.73
CA SER A 87 9.75 12.48 -10.77
C SER A 87 11.20 12.73 -11.15
N ASN A 88 11.86 11.80 -11.84
CA ASN A 88 13.32 11.76 -12.06
C ASN A 88 14.16 11.83 -10.77
N GLU A 89 13.56 11.57 -9.59
CA GLU A 89 14.17 11.67 -8.27
C GLU A 89 14.12 10.32 -7.54
N LYS A 90 14.70 10.28 -6.32
CA LYS A 90 14.64 9.07 -5.49
C LYS A 90 13.20 8.76 -5.08
N VAL A 91 12.77 7.55 -5.37
CA VAL A 91 11.47 7.02 -4.99
C VAL A 91 11.68 5.84 -4.03
N TYR A 92 11.22 6.01 -2.82
CA TYR A 92 11.22 5.00 -1.77
C TYR A 92 9.85 4.35 -1.66
N THR A 93 9.82 3.17 -1.06
CA THR A 93 8.60 2.40 -0.78
C THR A 93 8.54 2.05 0.69
N ALA A 94 7.37 2.22 1.30
CA ALA A 94 7.11 1.89 2.69
C ALA A 94 5.83 1.07 2.80
N VAL A 95 5.88 -0.05 3.51
CA VAL A 95 4.70 -0.90 3.78
C VAL A 95 4.54 -1.15 5.26
N LEU A 96 3.28 -1.22 5.71
CA LEU A 96 3.02 -1.62 7.07
C LEU A 96 3.33 -3.11 7.26
N VAL A 97 2.84 -3.96 6.35
CA VAL A 97 3.08 -5.40 6.40
C VAL A 97 3.66 -5.90 5.07
N ASP A 98 4.75 -6.63 5.15
CA ASP A 98 5.36 -7.37 4.04
C ASP A 98 5.06 -8.86 4.20
N LYS A 99 4.16 -9.41 3.36
CA LYS A 99 3.86 -10.85 3.30
C LYS A 99 4.81 -11.55 2.35
N LEU A 100 5.49 -12.58 2.85
CA LEU A 100 6.48 -13.31 2.06
C LEU A 100 5.90 -14.49 1.28
N GLY A 101 4.80 -15.09 1.76
CA GLY A 101 4.26 -16.36 1.28
C GLY A 101 3.85 -16.39 -0.20
N ASN A 102 3.37 -15.28 -0.76
CA ASN A 102 2.86 -15.19 -2.14
C ASN A 102 3.75 -14.37 -3.07
N ARG A 103 5.02 -14.18 -2.71
CA ARG A 103 5.91 -13.30 -3.47
C ARG A 103 6.33 -13.94 -4.79
N ASN A 104 5.99 -13.28 -5.91
CA ASN A 104 6.33 -13.73 -7.26
C ASN A 104 7.57 -13.05 -7.85
N ASN A 105 8.13 -12.07 -7.14
CA ASN A 105 9.28 -11.29 -7.59
C ASN A 105 10.28 -11.04 -6.46
N ILE A 106 11.47 -10.57 -6.81
CA ILE A 106 12.56 -10.25 -5.85
C ILE A 106 12.47 -8.83 -5.31
N PHE A 107 11.37 -8.11 -5.55
CA PHE A 107 11.20 -6.75 -5.08
C PHE A 107 10.99 -6.73 -3.56
N HIS A 108 11.74 -5.88 -2.88
CA HIS A 108 11.61 -5.62 -1.46
C HIS A 108 11.31 -4.14 -1.24
N PRO A 109 10.39 -3.78 -0.33
CA PRO A 109 10.18 -2.38 0.02
C PRO A 109 11.40 -1.83 0.76
N ASP A 110 11.64 -0.52 0.61
CA ASP A 110 12.76 0.14 1.30
C ASP A 110 12.53 0.21 2.81
N PHE A 111 11.27 0.31 3.23
CA PHE A 111 10.85 0.36 4.64
C PHE A 111 9.71 -0.61 4.89
N THR A 112 9.85 -1.43 5.91
CA THR A 112 8.83 -2.41 6.34
C THR A 112 8.66 -2.32 7.85
N CYS A 113 7.42 -2.21 8.33
CA CYS A 113 7.16 -2.24 9.76
C CYS A 113 7.12 -3.67 10.30
N PHE A 114 6.42 -4.56 9.60
CA PHE A 114 6.25 -5.95 10.01
C PHE A 114 6.42 -6.90 8.83
N VAL A 115 7.06 -8.03 9.07
CA VAL A 115 7.17 -9.12 8.10
C VAL A 115 6.26 -10.27 8.56
N LEU A 116 5.45 -10.80 7.64
CA LEU A 116 4.56 -11.92 7.89
C LEU A 116 4.86 -13.04 6.89
N ASP A 117 5.27 -14.18 7.42
CA ASP A 117 5.47 -15.40 6.64
C ASP A 117 4.29 -16.37 6.87
N ASP A 118 3.11 -15.93 6.49
CA ASP A 118 1.84 -16.66 6.66
C ASP A 118 0.85 -16.22 5.57
N ASP A 119 0.03 -17.15 5.10
CA ASP A 119 -1.03 -16.90 4.10
C ASP A 119 -2.35 -16.40 4.70
N LYS A 120 -2.44 -16.30 6.02
CA LYS A 120 -3.65 -15.84 6.69
C LYS A 120 -4.10 -14.47 6.21
N TRP A 121 -5.41 -14.28 6.19
CA TRP A 121 -5.98 -12.98 5.86
C TRP A 121 -5.87 -12.04 7.06
N ILE A 122 -5.24 -10.91 6.86
CA ILE A 122 -5.08 -9.87 7.88
C ILE A 122 -5.99 -8.68 7.58
N VAL A 123 -6.47 -8.02 8.62
CA VAL A 123 -7.37 -6.86 8.57
C VAL A 123 -6.97 -5.81 9.56
N GLY A 124 -7.52 -4.63 9.40
CA GLY A 124 -7.26 -3.48 10.26
C GLY A 124 -6.13 -2.61 9.74
N TYR A 125 -6.01 -1.44 10.30
CA TYR A 125 -5.02 -0.43 9.95
C TYR A 125 -4.96 -0.09 8.44
N GLY A 126 -6.14 -0.12 7.78
CA GLY A 126 -6.31 0.09 6.34
C GLY A 126 -6.68 -1.17 5.56
N MET A 127 -6.16 -2.34 5.98
CA MET A 127 -6.44 -3.64 5.36
C MET A 127 -7.89 -4.08 5.61
N ASP A 128 -8.50 -4.75 4.62
CA ASP A 128 -9.90 -5.16 4.70
C ASP A 128 -10.15 -6.65 4.45
N TYR A 129 -11.34 -7.06 4.88
CA TYR A 129 -11.99 -8.27 4.42
C TYR A 129 -13.39 -7.93 3.92
N ILE A 130 -13.62 -8.10 2.62
CA ILE A 130 -14.90 -7.78 1.94
C ILE A 130 -15.34 -6.33 2.24
N GLY A 131 -14.41 -5.37 2.12
CA GLY A 131 -14.66 -3.94 2.35
C GLY A 131 -14.82 -3.51 3.81
N LYS A 132 -14.71 -4.43 4.77
CA LYS A 132 -14.89 -4.19 6.21
C LYS A 132 -13.56 -4.20 6.95
N TYR A 133 -13.55 -3.73 8.20
CA TYR A 133 -12.45 -3.78 9.16
C TYR A 133 -11.28 -2.82 8.92
N ARG A 134 -11.28 -1.98 7.89
CA ARG A 134 -10.19 -1.03 7.61
C ARG A 134 -9.91 -0.05 8.77
N GLY A 135 -10.94 0.30 9.54
CA GLY A 135 -10.86 1.29 10.62
C GLY A 135 -10.40 0.73 11.98
N LEU A 136 -10.04 -0.55 12.07
CA LEU A 136 -9.45 -1.07 13.31
C LEU A 136 -8.08 -0.41 13.53
N ASP A 137 -7.79 -0.02 14.76
CA ASP A 137 -6.53 0.61 15.17
C ASP A 137 -5.40 -0.39 15.47
N TYR A 138 -5.62 -1.65 15.14
CA TYR A 138 -4.68 -2.77 15.23
C TYR A 138 -4.76 -3.65 13.98
N VAL A 139 -3.75 -4.50 13.79
CA VAL A 139 -3.74 -5.54 12.76
C VAL A 139 -4.24 -6.84 13.39
N GLY A 140 -5.31 -7.42 12.83
CA GLY A 140 -5.91 -8.66 13.26
C GLY A 140 -5.90 -9.74 12.19
N LEU A 141 -6.12 -10.99 12.59
CA LEU A 141 -6.28 -12.14 11.70
C LEU A 141 -7.76 -12.50 11.54
N ILE A 142 -8.19 -12.83 10.33
CA ILE A 142 -9.49 -13.46 10.10
C ILE A 142 -9.34 -14.94 10.37
N ILE A 143 -9.99 -15.41 11.44
CA ILE A 143 -10.13 -16.82 11.74
C ILE A 143 -11.45 -17.26 11.11
N LYS A 144 -11.40 -18.11 10.08
CA LYS A 144 -12.60 -18.77 9.54
C LYS A 144 -12.98 -19.86 10.52
N ASP A 145 -14.09 -19.70 11.22
CA ASP A 145 -14.70 -20.81 11.96
C ASP A 145 -15.18 -21.86 10.94
N LEU A 146 -14.53 -23.02 10.94
CA LEU A 146 -14.86 -24.14 10.05
C LEU A 146 -16.28 -24.73 10.33
N ASN A 147 -17.01 -24.17 11.30
CA ASN A 147 -18.31 -24.68 11.74
C ASN A 147 -19.53 -23.92 11.18
N ASN A 148 -19.37 -22.92 10.32
CA ASN A 148 -20.48 -22.11 9.79
C ASN A 148 -20.66 -22.21 8.26
N GLU A 149 -20.44 -23.36 7.66
CA GLU A 149 -20.82 -23.61 6.25
C GLU A 149 -22.27 -24.11 6.06
N ASN A 150 -23.14 -24.03 7.07
CA ASN A 150 -24.56 -24.37 6.96
C ASN A 150 -25.44 -23.29 7.61
N SER A 151 -25.62 -22.16 6.92
CA SER A 151 -26.79 -21.29 7.17
C SER A 151 -27.06 -20.44 5.92
#